data_d5344aaadb287b34f218c01457be4ddd
#
_entry.id   d5344aaadb287b34f218c01457be4ddd
#
_cell.length_a   1.000
_cell.length_b   1.000
_cell.length_c   1.000
_cell.angle_alpha   90.00
_cell.angle_beta   90.00
_cell.angle_gamma   90.00
#
_symmetry.space_group_name_H-M   'P 1'
#
loop_
_entity.id
_entity.type
_entity.pdbx_description
1 polymer ?
#
loop_
_entity_poly.entity_id
_entity_poly.type
_entity_poly.pdbx_seq_one_letter_code
_entity_poly.pdbx_strand_id
1 'polypeptide(L)'
;ERDPTRKAIIKGKIPRVKKTKYLNQFELHKLLQDLNLTTDINWDWFILLVAKTGLRFSEALALTPSDFDFPHQSLSISKTWDYKGNSGFLPTKNRSSIRKIQIDWQLIVQFSELLKGLPKDEPIFIKSRVFNSTINNALERHCLHAEIPVISVHGLRHTHASLLLFAGVSIASVARRLGHSSMTTTQKTYLHIIHELENKDIDLVMRSLSSLS
;
A
#
# COMPACT_ATOMS: atom_id res chain seq x y z
N GLU A 1 -53.50 13.23 -29.71
CA GLU A 1 -52.21 12.48 -29.55
C GLU A 1 -51.65 12.77 -28.17
N ARG A 2 -51.53 11.72 -27.33
CA ARG A 2 -50.97 11.85 -25.99
C ARG A 2 -49.45 11.61 -26.10
N ASP A 3 -48.65 12.64 -25.80
CA ASP A 3 -47.21 12.54 -25.72
C ASP A 3 -46.77 11.50 -24.66
N PRO A 4 -46.15 10.37 -25.04
CA PRO A 4 -45.76 9.29 -24.14
C PRO A 4 -44.59 9.69 -23.23
N THR A 5 -43.91 10.82 -23.46
CA THR A 5 -42.71 11.24 -22.70
C THR A 5 -43.06 12.09 -21.46
N ARG A 6 -44.33 12.49 -21.28
CA ARG A 6 -44.80 13.42 -20.22
C ARG A 6 -44.58 12.92 -18.77
N LYS A 7 -44.17 11.66 -18.57
CA LYS A 7 -43.86 11.07 -17.24
C LYS A 7 -42.52 10.36 -17.15
N ALA A 8 -41.61 10.59 -18.08
CA ALA A 8 -40.28 10.01 -18.02
C ALA A 8 -39.42 10.80 -17.00
N ILE A 9 -39.36 10.34 -15.77
CA ILE A 9 -38.34 10.82 -14.80
C ILE A 9 -37.01 10.23 -15.22
N ILE A 10 -36.20 11.03 -15.92
CA ILE A 10 -34.79 10.68 -16.19
C ILE A 10 -34.07 10.72 -14.87
N LYS A 11 -33.95 9.58 -14.20
CA LYS A 11 -32.98 9.41 -13.09
C LYS A 11 -31.58 9.37 -13.68
N GLY A 12 -31.00 10.53 -13.91
CA GLY A 12 -29.58 10.68 -14.16
C GLY A 12 -28.83 10.08 -12.98
N LYS A 13 -28.00 9.04 -13.19
CA LYS A 13 -27.02 8.64 -12.17
C LYS A 13 -26.10 9.82 -11.96
N ILE A 14 -26.18 10.45 -10.77
CA ILE A 14 -25.19 11.44 -10.34
C ILE A 14 -23.82 10.80 -10.55
N PRO A 15 -22.90 11.41 -11.31
CA PRO A 15 -21.56 10.86 -11.50
C PRO A 15 -20.94 10.64 -10.11
N ARG A 16 -20.66 9.40 -9.75
CA ARG A 16 -19.94 9.13 -8.50
C ARG A 16 -18.59 9.79 -8.64
N VAL A 17 -18.31 10.80 -7.81
CA VAL A 17 -16.98 11.37 -7.66
C VAL A 17 -16.03 10.19 -7.46
N LYS A 18 -15.07 10.01 -8.38
CA LYS A 18 -14.08 8.93 -8.25
C LYS A 18 -13.29 9.21 -6.97
N LYS A 19 -13.49 8.40 -5.94
CA LYS A 19 -12.69 8.50 -4.71
C LYS A 19 -11.23 8.30 -5.08
N THR A 20 -10.38 9.19 -4.59
CA THR A 20 -8.92 9.06 -4.71
C THR A 20 -8.50 7.70 -4.13
N LYS A 21 -7.74 6.93 -4.89
CA LYS A 21 -7.36 5.57 -4.50
C LYS A 21 -5.98 5.50 -3.85
N TYR A 22 -5.16 6.53 -3.98
CA TYR A 22 -3.79 6.62 -3.48
C TYR A 22 -3.42 8.08 -3.21
N LEU A 23 -2.39 8.29 -2.41
CA LEU A 23 -1.84 9.59 -2.07
C LEU A 23 -0.64 9.92 -2.98
N ASN A 24 -0.40 11.18 -3.21
CA ASN A 24 0.86 11.66 -3.78
C ASN A 24 1.96 11.70 -2.69
N GLN A 25 3.19 12.04 -3.07
CA GLN A 25 4.34 12.05 -2.16
C GLN A 25 4.16 13.04 -1.00
N PHE A 26 3.63 14.22 -1.27
CA PHE A 26 3.40 15.26 -0.26
C PHE A 26 2.30 14.85 0.73
N GLU A 27 1.20 14.30 0.24
CA GLU A 27 0.11 13.80 1.06
C GLU A 27 0.56 12.61 1.93
N LEU A 28 1.36 11.68 1.37
CA LEU A 28 1.93 10.61 2.18
C LEU A 28 2.85 11.14 3.27
N HIS A 29 3.67 12.14 2.97
CA HIS A 29 4.55 12.76 3.97
C HIS A 29 3.75 13.36 5.13
N LYS A 30 2.67 14.11 4.84
CA LYS A 30 1.75 14.63 5.85
C LYS A 30 1.14 13.51 6.72
N LEU A 31 0.68 12.43 6.08
CA LEU A 31 0.15 11.27 6.80
C LEU A 31 1.18 10.69 7.77
N LEU A 32 2.41 10.46 7.30
CA LEU A 32 3.45 9.84 8.12
C LEU A 32 3.90 10.75 9.28
N GLN A 33 3.85 12.07 9.12
CA GLN A 33 4.12 13.02 10.21
C GLN A 33 3.01 13.06 11.26
N ASP A 34 1.78 12.73 10.90
CA ASP A 34 0.63 12.73 11.79
C ASP A 34 0.52 11.45 12.64
N LEU A 35 1.29 10.40 12.32
CA LEU A 35 1.29 9.15 13.06
C LEU A 35 1.88 9.33 14.46
N ASN A 36 1.21 8.78 15.48
CA ASN A 36 1.70 8.75 16.86
C ASN A 36 2.44 7.43 17.13
N LEU A 37 3.73 7.41 16.79
CA LEU A 37 4.62 6.25 16.94
C LEU A 37 5.16 6.17 18.39
N THR A 38 4.37 5.60 19.27
CA THR A 38 4.74 5.38 20.68
C THR A 38 5.65 4.15 20.84
N THR A 39 6.16 3.93 22.06
CA THR A 39 6.89 2.70 22.43
C THR A 39 6.02 1.45 22.39
N ASP A 40 4.70 1.63 22.51
CA ASP A 40 3.74 0.54 22.45
C ASP A 40 3.27 0.30 21.01
N ILE A 41 3.09 -0.98 20.66
CA ILE A 41 2.56 -1.39 19.35
C ILE A 41 1.10 -0.91 19.23
N ASN A 42 0.85 -0.07 18.23
CA ASN A 42 -0.45 0.46 17.88
C ASN A 42 -0.71 0.38 16.36
N TRP A 43 -1.86 0.85 15.90
CA TRP A 43 -2.22 0.83 14.48
C TRP A 43 -1.43 1.83 13.63
N ASP A 44 -0.80 2.83 14.23
CA ASP A 44 0.04 3.79 13.52
C ASP A 44 1.33 3.13 13.04
N TRP A 45 1.91 2.21 13.82
CA TRP A 45 3.00 1.35 13.37
C TRP A 45 2.60 0.44 12.21
N PHE A 46 1.37 -0.07 12.22
CA PHE A 46 0.85 -0.86 11.12
C PHE A 46 0.69 -0.01 9.84
N ILE A 47 0.14 1.20 9.96
CA ILE A 47 -0.02 2.16 8.86
C ILE A 47 1.35 2.52 8.28
N LEU A 48 2.32 2.87 9.12
CA LEU A 48 3.70 3.14 8.70
C LEU A 48 4.29 1.97 7.92
N LEU A 49 4.19 0.75 8.47
CA LEU A 49 4.72 -0.45 7.85
C LEU A 49 4.11 -0.68 6.46
N VAL A 50 2.79 -0.62 6.33
CA VAL A 50 2.12 -0.84 5.04
C VAL A 50 2.46 0.27 4.04
N ALA A 51 2.54 1.52 4.47
CA ALA A 51 2.94 2.65 3.63
C ALA A 51 4.36 2.47 3.08
N LYS A 52 5.30 2.02 3.90
CA LYS A 52 6.72 1.84 3.55
C LYS A 52 7.02 0.55 2.77
N THR A 53 6.18 -0.47 2.89
CA THR A 53 6.44 -1.81 2.31
C THR A 53 5.49 -2.22 1.20
N GLY A 54 4.29 -1.64 1.15
CA GLY A 54 3.25 -2.01 0.21
C GLY A 54 2.64 -3.39 0.46
N LEU A 55 2.74 -3.94 1.67
CA LEU A 55 2.16 -5.23 2.04
C LEU A 55 0.64 -5.26 1.89
N ARG A 56 0.09 -6.46 1.61
CA ARG A 56 -1.34 -6.67 1.75
C ARG A 56 -1.74 -6.64 3.22
N PHE A 57 -2.96 -6.24 3.51
CA PHE A 57 -3.49 -6.19 4.88
C PHE A 57 -3.26 -7.49 5.66
N SER A 58 -3.63 -8.64 5.08
CA SER A 58 -3.45 -9.96 5.71
C SER A 58 -1.98 -10.40 5.84
N GLU A 59 -1.10 -9.97 4.93
CA GLU A 59 0.34 -10.20 5.01
C GLU A 59 0.94 -9.41 6.19
N ALA A 60 0.60 -8.13 6.31
CA ALA A 60 1.10 -7.26 7.37
C ALA A 60 0.61 -7.70 8.76
N LEU A 61 -0.63 -8.19 8.89
CA LEU A 61 -1.15 -8.77 10.13
C LEU A 61 -0.43 -10.04 10.55
N ALA A 62 0.06 -10.83 9.59
CA ALA A 62 0.73 -12.10 9.86
C ALA A 62 2.22 -11.96 10.21
N LEU A 63 2.78 -10.73 10.16
CA LEU A 63 4.19 -10.55 10.46
C LEU A 63 4.50 -10.85 11.92
N THR A 64 5.61 -11.52 12.10
CA THR A 64 6.23 -11.84 13.39
C THR A 64 7.61 -11.22 13.46
N PRO A 65 8.21 -11.01 14.65
CA PRO A 65 9.59 -10.51 14.75
C PRO A 65 10.60 -11.35 13.97
N SER A 66 10.41 -12.68 13.84
CA SER A 66 11.29 -13.56 13.07
C SER A 66 11.26 -13.34 11.55
N ASP A 67 10.27 -12.61 11.02
CA ASP A 67 10.21 -12.25 9.60
C ASP A 67 11.17 -11.10 9.24
N PHE A 68 11.69 -10.36 10.24
CA PHE A 68 12.63 -9.25 10.06
C PHE A 68 14.08 -9.73 10.12
N ASP A 69 14.81 -9.50 9.06
CA ASP A 69 16.26 -9.71 8.98
C ASP A 69 16.94 -8.32 9.08
N PHE A 70 17.15 -7.87 10.31
CA PHE A 70 17.71 -6.54 10.59
C PHE A 70 19.10 -6.32 9.99
N PRO A 71 20.05 -7.27 10.10
CA PRO A 71 21.37 -7.12 9.50
C PRO A 71 21.34 -6.90 7.98
N HIS A 72 20.44 -7.60 7.27
CA HIS A 72 20.34 -7.50 5.83
C HIS A 72 19.22 -6.53 5.37
N GLN A 73 18.64 -5.76 6.28
CA GLN A 73 17.58 -4.77 6.01
C GLN A 73 16.45 -5.33 5.17
N SER A 74 15.95 -6.51 5.52
CA SER A 74 14.97 -7.20 4.71
C SER A 74 13.85 -7.81 5.53
N LEU A 75 12.71 -8.00 4.87
CA LEU A 75 11.48 -8.53 5.43
C LEU A 75 11.01 -9.71 4.58
N SER A 76 10.78 -10.84 5.23
CA SER A 76 10.26 -12.07 4.62
C SER A 76 8.74 -12.09 4.69
N ILE A 77 8.08 -12.36 3.57
CA ILE A 77 6.63 -12.49 3.47
C ILE A 77 6.33 -13.91 2.99
N SER A 78 5.84 -14.76 3.89
CA SER A 78 5.57 -16.18 3.60
C SER A 78 4.20 -16.65 4.03
N LYS A 79 3.46 -15.85 4.79
CA LYS A 79 2.20 -16.19 5.42
C LYS A 79 1.21 -15.05 5.43
N THR A 80 -0.04 -15.33 5.72
CA THR A 80 -1.13 -14.36 5.88
C THR A 80 -1.89 -14.65 7.16
N TRP A 81 -2.63 -13.67 7.66
CA TRP A 81 -3.53 -13.83 8.82
C TRP A 81 -4.97 -13.95 8.36
N ASP A 82 -5.69 -14.95 8.91
CA ASP A 82 -7.13 -15.09 8.68
C ASP A 82 -7.92 -14.15 9.60
N TYR A 83 -7.98 -12.88 9.22
CA TYR A 83 -8.73 -11.88 9.98
C TYR A 83 -10.26 -12.01 9.85
N LYS A 84 -10.77 -12.82 8.89
CA LYS A 84 -12.20 -13.07 8.69
C LYS A 84 -12.69 -14.23 9.56
N GLY A 85 -12.06 -15.40 9.43
CA GLY A 85 -12.37 -16.59 10.21
C GLY A 85 -11.71 -16.61 11.57
N ASN A 86 -10.69 -15.78 11.80
CA ASN A 86 -9.88 -15.74 13.01
C ASN A 86 -9.21 -17.10 13.35
N SER A 87 -8.82 -17.85 12.30
CA SER A 87 -8.20 -19.17 12.42
C SER A 87 -6.67 -19.14 12.58
N GLY A 88 -6.08 -17.93 12.60
CA GLY A 88 -4.64 -17.76 12.75
C GLY A 88 -3.87 -17.61 11.44
N PHE A 89 -2.67 -18.16 11.39
CA PHE A 89 -1.82 -18.11 10.20
C PHE A 89 -2.36 -18.98 9.08
N LEU A 90 -2.34 -18.45 7.87
CA LEU A 90 -2.67 -19.16 6.64
C LEU A 90 -1.50 -19.04 5.63
N PRO A 91 -1.34 -20.00 4.72
CA PRO A 91 -0.41 -19.85 3.62
C PRO A 91 -0.80 -18.66 2.72
N THR A 92 0.17 -18.13 1.99
CA THR A 92 -0.11 -17.11 0.99
C THR A 92 -0.96 -17.67 -0.15
N LYS A 93 -1.79 -16.83 -0.74
CA LYS A 93 -2.71 -17.23 -1.82
C LYS A 93 -2.00 -17.83 -3.03
N ASN A 94 -0.81 -17.33 -3.37
CA ASN A 94 -0.04 -17.74 -4.54
C ASN A 94 1.45 -17.85 -4.17
N ARG A 95 2.19 -18.70 -4.88
CA ARG A 95 3.65 -18.85 -4.71
C ARG A 95 4.41 -17.52 -4.92
N SER A 96 3.97 -16.67 -5.84
CA SER A 96 4.54 -15.33 -6.08
C SER A 96 4.37 -14.36 -4.90
N SER A 97 3.46 -14.66 -3.98
CA SER A 97 3.29 -13.86 -2.75
C SER A 97 4.39 -14.16 -1.72
N ILE A 98 5.05 -15.33 -1.80
CA ILE A 98 6.23 -15.65 -0.98
C ILE A 98 7.41 -14.86 -1.56
N ARG A 99 7.94 -13.94 -0.77
CA ARG A 99 8.99 -13.04 -1.21
C ARG A 99 9.78 -12.45 -0.06
N LYS A 100 10.98 -11.99 -0.33
CA LYS A 100 11.79 -11.16 0.56
C LYS A 100 11.92 -9.78 -0.08
N ILE A 101 11.67 -8.73 0.69
CA ILE A 101 11.77 -7.34 0.22
C ILE A 101 12.79 -6.58 1.05
N GLN A 102 13.52 -5.67 0.42
CA GLN A 102 14.38 -4.72 1.12
C GLN A 102 13.51 -3.63 1.73
N ILE A 103 13.85 -3.22 2.93
CA ILE A 103 13.20 -2.13 3.66
C ILE A 103 14.24 -1.07 4.04
N ASP A 104 13.81 0.18 4.15
CA ASP A 104 14.70 1.28 4.43
C ASP A 104 15.27 1.21 5.86
N TRP A 105 16.46 1.80 6.04
CA TRP A 105 17.19 1.73 7.29
C TRP A 105 16.43 2.39 8.47
N GLN A 106 15.63 3.43 8.21
CA GLN A 106 14.86 4.10 9.25
C GLN A 106 13.79 3.15 9.82
N LEU A 107 13.07 2.44 8.93
CA LEU A 107 12.09 1.43 9.33
C LEU A 107 12.78 0.29 10.11
N ILE A 108 13.97 -0.14 9.67
CA ILE A 108 14.77 -1.16 10.36
C ILE A 108 15.10 -0.73 11.80
N VAL A 109 15.63 0.48 11.99
CA VAL A 109 15.98 0.99 13.33
C VAL A 109 14.74 1.07 14.20
N GLN A 110 13.66 1.66 13.71
CA GLN A 110 12.42 1.82 14.46
C GLN A 110 11.83 0.46 14.87
N PHE A 111 11.76 -0.51 13.94
CA PHE A 111 11.22 -1.83 14.24
C PHE A 111 12.16 -2.69 15.08
N SER A 112 13.49 -2.50 15.01
CA SER A 112 14.42 -3.20 15.88
C SER A 112 14.20 -2.87 17.35
N GLU A 113 13.90 -1.61 17.67
CA GLU A 113 13.54 -1.20 19.03
C GLU A 113 12.13 -1.62 19.42
N LEU A 114 11.15 -1.42 18.53
CA LEU A 114 9.74 -1.75 18.77
C LEU A 114 9.53 -3.25 19.06
N LEU A 115 10.28 -4.13 18.38
CA LEU A 115 10.14 -5.58 18.49
C LEU A 115 11.01 -6.21 19.58
N LYS A 116 11.80 -5.40 20.29
CA LYS A 116 12.70 -5.87 21.34
C LYS A 116 11.93 -6.54 22.47
N GLY A 117 12.28 -7.78 22.76
CA GLY A 117 11.64 -8.54 23.83
C GLY A 117 10.30 -9.18 23.47
N LEU A 118 9.80 -9.02 22.24
CA LEU A 118 8.57 -9.70 21.80
C LEU A 118 8.83 -11.17 21.46
N PRO A 119 7.81 -12.04 21.61
CA PRO A 119 7.86 -13.42 21.15
C PRO A 119 8.16 -13.49 19.64
N LYS A 120 9.15 -14.29 19.26
CA LYS A 120 9.68 -14.31 17.87
C LYS A 120 8.66 -14.76 16.82
N ASP A 121 7.77 -15.67 17.20
CA ASP A 121 6.87 -16.38 16.27
C ASP A 121 5.39 -15.98 16.46
N GLU A 122 5.12 -14.96 17.29
CA GLU A 122 3.77 -14.45 17.46
C GLU A 122 3.53 -13.22 16.56
N PRO A 123 2.29 -13.01 16.10
CA PRO A 123 1.98 -11.87 15.24
C PRO A 123 2.13 -10.54 16.00
N ILE A 124 2.83 -9.58 15.41
CA ILE A 124 3.17 -8.30 16.03
C ILE A 124 1.91 -7.49 16.40
N PHE A 125 0.93 -7.44 15.50
CA PHE A 125 -0.22 -6.54 15.61
C PHE A 125 -1.50 -7.20 16.15
N ILE A 126 -1.48 -8.51 16.41
CA ILE A 126 -2.66 -9.28 16.79
C ILE A 126 -2.63 -9.58 18.29
N LYS A 127 -3.41 -8.84 19.07
CA LYS A 127 -3.65 -9.12 20.50
C LYS A 127 -5.06 -9.71 20.74
N SER A 128 -5.97 -9.51 19.79
CA SER A 128 -7.37 -9.97 19.84
C SER A 128 -7.92 -10.02 18.42
N ARG A 129 -9.21 -10.34 18.27
CA ARG A 129 -9.86 -10.31 16.95
C ARG A 129 -9.76 -8.93 16.29
N VAL A 130 -9.21 -8.88 15.09
CA VAL A 130 -8.98 -7.63 14.34
C VAL A 130 -9.96 -7.53 13.17
N PHE A 131 -10.58 -6.36 13.03
CA PHE A 131 -11.43 -6.04 11.89
C PHE A 131 -10.72 -5.03 10.98
N ASN A 132 -10.88 -5.20 9.69
CA ASN A 132 -10.31 -4.27 8.71
C ASN A 132 -10.84 -2.83 8.90
N SER A 133 -12.09 -2.67 9.36
CA SER A 133 -12.67 -1.38 9.70
C SER A 133 -11.92 -0.66 10.80
N THR A 134 -11.38 -1.36 11.80
CA THR A 134 -10.63 -0.76 12.92
C THR A 134 -9.43 0.03 12.41
N ILE A 135 -8.64 -0.58 11.55
CA ILE A 135 -7.45 0.06 10.99
C ILE A 135 -7.81 1.14 9.97
N ASN A 136 -8.84 0.91 9.15
CA ASN A 136 -9.31 1.94 8.22
C ASN A 136 -9.85 3.17 8.94
N ASN A 137 -10.55 3.01 10.07
CA ASN A 137 -11.03 4.14 10.89
C ASN A 137 -9.87 4.91 11.54
N ALA A 138 -8.79 4.22 11.95
CA ALA A 138 -7.57 4.87 12.42
C ALA A 138 -6.92 5.69 11.30
N LEU A 139 -6.75 5.09 10.12
CA LEU A 139 -6.19 5.75 8.94
C LEU A 139 -7.06 6.94 8.49
N GLU A 140 -8.38 6.81 8.50
CA GLU A 140 -9.31 7.90 8.17
C GLU A 140 -9.12 9.10 9.08
N ARG A 141 -8.99 8.89 10.41
CA ARG A 141 -8.74 9.98 11.36
C ARG A 141 -7.45 10.74 11.04
N HIS A 142 -6.36 10.02 10.74
CA HIS A 142 -5.10 10.63 10.32
C HIS A 142 -5.23 11.39 9.01
N CYS A 143 -5.93 10.83 8.00
CA CYS A 143 -6.17 11.51 6.74
C CYS A 143 -6.95 12.82 6.94
N LEU A 144 -7.98 12.82 7.77
CA LEU A 144 -8.79 14.01 8.08
C LEU A 144 -7.97 15.06 8.85
N HIS A 145 -7.19 14.64 9.86
CA HIS A 145 -6.37 15.55 10.65
C HIS A 145 -5.24 16.17 9.81
N ALA A 146 -4.62 15.40 8.94
CA ALA A 146 -3.58 15.86 8.02
C ALA A 146 -4.13 16.65 6.82
N GLU A 147 -5.47 16.80 6.69
CA GLU A 147 -6.14 17.47 5.57
C GLU A 147 -5.74 16.89 4.19
N ILE A 148 -5.77 15.56 4.10
CA ILE A 148 -5.47 14.82 2.88
C ILE A 148 -6.65 13.92 2.47
N PRO A 149 -6.69 13.44 1.22
CA PRO A 149 -7.74 12.54 0.78
C PRO A 149 -7.81 11.27 1.64
N VAL A 150 -9.02 10.88 2.05
CA VAL A 150 -9.24 9.64 2.80
C VAL A 150 -9.06 8.44 1.88
N ILE A 151 -8.12 7.57 2.23
CA ILE A 151 -7.84 6.31 1.56
C ILE A 151 -8.04 5.13 2.51
N SER A 152 -8.08 3.93 1.96
CA SER A 152 -8.06 2.68 2.74
C SER A 152 -6.64 2.17 2.94
N VAL A 153 -6.46 1.17 3.83
CA VAL A 153 -5.18 0.45 3.96
C VAL A 153 -4.73 -0.15 2.62
N HIS A 154 -5.66 -0.60 1.77
CA HIS A 154 -5.32 -1.02 0.41
C HIS A 154 -4.84 0.16 -0.46
N GLY A 155 -5.36 1.36 -0.20
CA GLY A 155 -4.88 2.60 -0.81
C GLY A 155 -3.43 2.93 -0.46
N LEU A 156 -2.95 2.61 0.75
CA LEU A 156 -1.53 2.75 1.11
C LEU A 156 -0.63 1.88 0.23
N ARG A 157 -1.05 0.66 -0.06
CA ARG A 157 -0.32 -0.21 -1.00
C ARG A 157 -0.31 0.38 -2.42
N HIS A 158 -1.42 0.97 -2.87
CA HIS A 158 -1.45 1.69 -4.14
C HIS A 158 -0.53 2.91 -4.13
N THR A 159 -0.52 3.68 -3.03
CA THR A 159 0.39 4.81 -2.82
C THR A 159 1.85 4.36 -2.95
N HIS A 160 2.24 3.29 -2.24
CA HIS A 160 3.59 2.73 -2.30
C HIS A 160 4.01 2.37 -3.73
N ALA A 161 3.16 1.65 -4.45
CA ALA A 161 3.45 1.26 -5.83
C ALA A 161 3.55 2.47 -6.78
N SER A 162 2.62 3.43 -6.65
CA SER A 162 2.61 4.64 -7.47
C SER A 162 3.88 5.47 -7.27
N LEU A 163 4.32 5.66 -6.03
CA LEU A 163 5.53 6.41 -5.72
C LEU A 163 6.79 5.74 -6.27
N LEU A 164 6.88 4.41 -6.21
CA LEU A 164 8.01 3.67 -6.81
C LEU A 164 8.04 3.82 -8.32
N LEU A 165 6.88 3.75 -8.99
CA LEU A 165 6.78 3.96 -10.43
C LEU A 165 7.18 5.39 -10.81
N PHE A 166 6.67 6.41 -10.10
CA PHE A 166 7.06 7.81 -10.31
C PHE A 166 8.55 8.07 -10.07
N ALA A 167 9.17 7.31 -9.15
CA ALA A 167 10.62 7.32 -8.93
C ALA A 167 11.43 6.58 -10.00
N GLY A 168 10.79 6.03 -11.04
CA GLY A 168 11.46 5.33 -12.14
C GLY A 168 11.76 3.86 -11.87
N VAL A 169 11.21 3.27 -10.79
CA VAL A 169 11.38 1.83 -10.54
C VAL A 169 10.58 1.04 -11.57
N SER A 170 11.22 0.05 -12.20
CA SER A 170 10.60 -0.74 -13.26
C SER A 170 9.33 -1.46 -12.79
N ILE A 171 8.35 -1.58 -13.68
CA ILE A 171 7.08 -2.29 -13.42
C ILE A 171 7.33 -3.71 -12.91
N ALA A 172 8.34 -4.41 -13.48
CA ALA A 172 8.70 -5.75 -13.07
C ALA A 172 9.19 -5.81 -11.61
N SER A 173 9.98 -4.82 -11.17
CA SER A 173 10.46 -4.71 -9.80
C SER A 173 9.33 -4.37 -8.83
N VAL A 174 8.43 -3.46 -9.21
CA VAL A 174 7.24 -3.14 -8.41
C VAL A 174 6.32 -4.38 -8.30
N ALA A 175 6.08 -5.10 -9.39
CA ALA A 175 5.26 -6.32 -9.38
C ALA A 175 5.83 -7.39 -8.44
N ARG A 176 7.14 -7.65 -8.49
CA ARG A 176 7.84 -8.58 -7.59
C ARG A 176 7.73 -8.14 -6.13
N ARG A 177 8.00 -6.86 -5.85
CA ARG A 177 7.91 -6.30 -4.50
C ARG A 177 6.51 -6.44 -3.92
N LEU A 178 5.48 -6.21 -4.71
CA LEU A 178 4.09 -6.37 -4.32
C LEU A 178 3.64 -7.84 -4.25
N GLY A 179 4.35 -8.79 -4.83
CA GLY A 179 3.95 -10.19 -4.91
C GLY A 179 2.73 -10.38 -5.82
N HIS A 180 2.73 -9.74 -6.99
CA HIS A 180 1.76 -10.00 -8.04
C HIS A 180 2.17 -11.25 -8.83
N SER A 181 1.22 -12.13 -9.11
CA SER A 181 1.45 -13.35 -9.89
C SER A 181 1.75 -13.07 -11.36
N SER A 182 1.34 -11.90 -11.85
CA SER A 182 1.57 -11.44 -13.22
C SER A 182 1.92 -9.95 -13.22
N MET A 183 2.89 -9.59 -14.04
CA MET A 183 3.23 -8.19 -14.31
C MET A 183 2.04 -7.43 -14.93
N THR A 184 1.20 -8.14 -15.70
CA THR A 184 -0.04 -7.60 -16.30
C THR A 184 -0.98 -7.01 -15.24
N THR A 185 -1.02 -7.59 -14.03
CA THR A 185 -1.81 -7.03 -12.92
C THR A 185 -1.32 -5.64 -12.53
N THR A 186 0.00 -5.46 -12.43
CA THR A 186 0.60 -4.15 -12.12
C THR A 186 0.37 -3.17 -13.27
N GLN A 187 0.60 -3.58 -14.51
CA GLN A 187 0.37 -2.74 -15.69
C GLN A 187 -1.07 -2.23 -15.74
N LYS A 188 -2.06 -3.13 -15.67
CA LYS A 188 -3.48 -2.73 -15.72
C LYS A 188 -3.89 -1.79 -14.58
N THR A 189 -3.34 -2.00 -13.37
CA THR A 189 -3.68 -1.20 -12.20
C THR A 189 -3.10 0.22 -12.28
N TYR A 190 -1.88 0.34 -12.82
CA TYR A 190 -1.12 1.59 -12.86
C TYR A 190 -0.92 2.14 -14.28
N LEU A 191 -1.77 1.72 -15.24
CA LEU A 191 -1.66 2.10 -16.66
C LEU A 191 -1.59 3.62 -16.86
N HIS A 192 -2.36 4.38 -16.09
CA HIS A 192 -2.37 5.84 -16.17
C HIS A 192 -1.02 6.47 -15.76
N ILE A 193 -0.35 5.91 -14.76
CA ILE A 193 0.99 6.35 -14.33
C ILE A 193 2.03 5.97 -15.39
N ILE A 194 1.91 4.78 -15.95
CA ILE A 194 2.81 4.28 -17.00
C ILE A 194 2.75 5.21 -18.21
N HIS A 195 1.57 5.58 -18.68
CA HIS A 195 1.42 6.53 -19.79
C HIS A 195 1.97 7.92 -19.48
N GLU A 196 1.83 8.40 -18.24
CA GLU A 196 2.42 9.68 -17.84
C GLU A 196 3.96 9.63 -17.89
N LEU A 197 4.56 8.50 -17.47
CA LEU A 197 6.01 8.29 -17.54
C LEU A 197 6.50 8.12 -18.97
N GLU A 198 5.79 7.36 -19.80
CA GLU A 198 6.12 7.18 -21.23
C GLU A 198 6.17 8.54 -21.95
N ASN A 199 5.25 9.45 -21.68
CA ASN A 199 5.28 10.80 -22.25
C ASN A 199 6.52 11.59 -21.82
N LYS A 200 6.96 11.48 -20.55
CA LYS A 200 8.20 12.09 -20.07
C LYS A 200 9.43 11.46 -20.72
N ASP A 201 9.41 10.15 -20.91
CA ASP A 201 10.52 9.42 -21.55
C ASP A 201 10.67 9.81 -23.02
N ILE A 202 9.58 10.05 -23.76
CA ILE A 202 9.61 10.56 -25.13
C ILE A 202 10.34 11.90 -25.20
N ASP A 203 10.04 12.84 -24.29
CA ASP A 203 10.72 14.14 -24.24
C ASP A 203 12.21 13.98 -23.95
N LEU A 204 12.60 13.06 -23.06
CA LEU A 204 13.99 12.76 -22.77
C LEU A 204 14.71 12.14 -23.96
N VAL A 205 14.09 11.20 -24.68
CA VAL A 205 14.63 10.61 -25.91
C VAL A 205 14.85 11.67 -26.97
N MET A 206 13.87 12.56 -27.21
CA MET A 206 13.98 13.61 -28.21
C MET A 206 15.11 14.61 -27.88
N ARG A 207 15.25 14.99 -26.61
CA ARG A 207 16.37 15.86 -26.15
C ARG A 207 17.72 15.16 -26.31
N SER A 208 17.81 13.88 -25.94
CA SER A 208 19.06 13.11 -26.09
C SER A 208 19.47 12.96 -27.54
N LEU A 209 18.53 12.71 -28.46
CA LEU A 209 18.80 12.62 -29.87
C LEU A 209 19.22 13.96 -30.49
N SER A 210 18.57 15.07 -30.06
CA SER A 210 18.92 16.40 -30.55
C SER A 210 20.28 16.91 -30.05
N SER A 211 20.82 16.34 -28.97
CA SER A 211 22.15 16.67 -28.45
C SER A 211 23.29 15.93 -29.18
N LEU A 212 22.96 15.00 -30.09
CA LEU A 212 23.94 14.25 -30.90
C LEU A 212 24.25 14.93 -32.25
N SER A 213 23.56 16.03 -32.55
CA SER A 213 23.75 16.87 -33.75
C SER A 213 24.57 18.11 -33.38
#